data_688ec922228c35fa2ce29597a493781a
#
_entry.id   688ec922228c35fa2ce29597a493781a
#
_cell.length_a   1.000
_cell.length_b   1.000
_cell.length_c   1.000
_cell.angle_alpha   90.00
_cell.angle_beta   90.00
_cell.angle_gamma   90.00
#
_symmetry.space_group_name_H-M   'P 1'
#
loop_
_entity.id
_entity.type
_entity.pdbx_description
1 polymer ?
#
loop_
_entity_poly.entity_id
_entity_poly.type
_entity_poly.pdbx_seq_one_letter_code
_entity_poly.pdbx_strand_id
1 'polypeptide(L)'
;MNLRSTFLPLALLAACGDSGGGSNSDDSVAASSASQVSLVTLTNGEGGGSTMADGTGGGGTGGADTTTGPQPTTGNTVSASSADSGPKFDLGGMPDIAVSCGDSGGGMLDTSYIWIPSTSDGWVSKINTRTMTEEARFLTGPGGGSESVSRTAVSGDGRFVVVNGRGSGRSTAVAANVADCKDGDGDGMITTSTGPGDVKPWGTDECIAWTLVHAAWDNNATHGPRGISWTAGEWSEAMCAFINPKVWLGYLANDGTAHMVRLDGPTGAIEQDLLVPGWQGSGYAPYGGALDPLQRPWFTGLRGELARVEVAANPITVTRIPQPNEIQSYGMTVDPDGNPWMGGCSGPVSTYDVNSGQWITIPGTSACHRGMAVDHDFHVWVASNGPCGLVEIDGKTRTLVAQHQLAQCSTPIGVSVDVDGYVWLVDQEGWAWKIDTKNVAAMQMMQVPGSHYVYSDMTGGQLKSVSPPPA
;
A
#
# COMPACT_ATOMS: atom_id res chain seq x y z
N MET A 1 19.51 63.84 19.62
CA MET A 1 20.09 62.52 19.88
C MET A 1 18.94 61.54 20.07
N ASN A 2 18.48 60.95 19.00
CA ASN A 2 17.36 59.99 19.02
C ASN A 2 17.90 58.61 18.64
N LEU A 3 18.01 57.69 19.61
CA LEU A 3 18.28 56.28 19.37
C LEU A 3 17.02 55.61 18.84
N ARG A 4 17.07 55.14 17.64
CA ARG A 4 16.04 54.19 17.08
C ARG A 4 16.51 52.77 17.40
N SER A 5 15.73 52.08 18.25
CA SER A 5 15.82 50.66 18.45
C SER A 5 15.21 49.92 17.26
N THR A 6 16.01 49.19 16.53
CA THR A 6 15.56 48.23 15.50
C THR A 6 15.25 46.91 16.15
N PHE A 7 13.98 46.52 16.20
CA PHE A 7 13.56 45.17 16.53
C PHE A 7 13.73 44.30 15.27
N LEU A 8 14.61 43.29 15.34
CA LEU A 8 14.63 42.20 14.41
C LEU A 8 13.52 41.19 14.80
N PRO A 9 12.69 40.71 13.87
CA PRO A 9 11.79 39.59 14.15
C PRO A 9 12.59 38.29 14.22
N LEU A 10 12.53 37.62 15.35
CA LEU A 10 13.03 36.27 15.55
C LEU A 10 12.11 35.33 14.75
N ALA A 11 12.59 34.82 13.62
CA ALA A 11 11.91 33.78 12.86
C ALA A 11 11.97 32.49 13.68
N LEU A 12 10.83 32.04 14.21
CA LEU A 12 10.66 30.72 14.80
C LEU A 12 10.77 29.69 13.66
N LEU A 13 11.92 29.08 13.52
CA LEU A 13 12.08 27.87 12.72
C LEU A 13 11.36 26.72 13.46
N ALA A 14 10.13 26.43 13.06
CA ALA A 14 9.49 25.18 13.42
C ALA A 14 10.24 24.03 12.75
N ALA A 15 11.12 23.40 13.49
CA ALA A 15 11.79 22.20 13.05
C ALA A 15 10.72 21.11 12.86
N CYS A 16 10.52 20.64 11.61
CA CYS A 16 9.87 19.39 11.32
C CYS A 16 10.79 18.25 11.80
N GLY A 17 10.87 18.07 13.09
CA GLY A 17 11.52 16.94 13.71
C GLY A 17 10.56 15.77 13.82
N ASP A 18 11.06 14.59 13.50
CA ASP A 18 10.43 13.32 13.82
C ASP A 18 10.30 13.26 15.35
N SER A 19 9.14 13.62 15.92
CA SER A 19 8.93 13.59 17.36
C SER A 19 8.71 12.16 17.83
N GLY A 20 9.79 11.38 17.83
CA GLY A 20 9.92 10.20 18.66
C GLY A 20 10.30 10.64 20.07
N GLY A 21 9.33 10.74 20.99
CA GLY A 21 9.61 11.05 22.38
C GLY A 21 10.38 9.91 23.04
N GLY A 22 11.68 10.08 23.19
CA GLY A 22 12.55 9.28 24.05
C GLY A 22 12.97 10.16 25.22
N SER A 23 12.37 9.97 26.39
CA SER A 23 12.87 10.53 27.63
C SER A 23 14.14 9.79 28.03
N ASN A 24 15.29 10.48 27.93
CA ASN A 24 16.52 10.05 28.58
C ASN A 24 16.41 10.38 30.09
N SER A 25 16.42 9.37 30.91
CA SER A 25 16.89 9.45 32.29
C SER A 25 18.08 8.52 32.42
N ASP A 26 19.26 9.16 32.65
CA ASP A 26 20.46 8.48 33.11
C ASP A 26 20.18 7.78 34.45
N ASP A 27 20.52 6.50 34.51
CA ASP A 27 21.15 5.95 35.72
C ASP A 27 21.90 4.65 35.39
N SER A 28 23.17 4.68 35.80
CA SER A 28 24.15 3.63 35.74
C SER A 28 23.80 2.46 36.69
N VAL A 29 24.11 1.22 36.37
CA VAL A 29 25.00 0.28 37.09
C VAL A 29 24.94 -1.15 36.52
N ALA A 30 26.12 -1.61 36.12
CA ALA A 30 26.76 -2.93 36.25
C ALA A 30 26.09 -4.26 35.86
N ALA A 31 26.79 -4.90 34.93
CA ALA A 31 27.44 -6.25 35.00
C ALA A 31 26.60 -7.52 34.81
N SER A 32 27.01 -8.22 33.75
CA SER A 32 27.29 -9.68 33.63
C SER A 32 26.13 -10.66 33.55
N SER A 33 25.97 -11.29 32.41
CA SER A 33 26.35 -12.73 32.27
C SER A 33 26.08 -13.22 30.85
N ALA A 34 27.10 -13.83 30.28
CA ALA A 34 27.08 -14.55 29.00
C ALA A 34 26.24 -15.81 29.12
N SER A 35 25.40 -16.10 28.13
CA SER A 35 24.89 -17.43 27.91
C SER A 35 25.04 -17.82 26.43
N GLN A 36 25.69 -18.93 26.23
CA GLN A 36 26.14 -19.51 24.98
C GLN A 36 24.99 -19.94 24.09
N VAL A 37 25.10 -19.61 22.82
CA VAL A 37 24.26 -20.15 21.77
C VAL A 37 24.85 -21.49 21.33
N SER A 38 24.13 -22.58 21.51
CA SER A 38 24.45 -23.90 20.96
C SER A 38 24.08 -23.94 19.50
N LEU A 39 25.08 -24.18 18.67
CA LEU A 39 24.98 -24.49 17.27
C LEU A 39 24.44 -25.92 17.10
N VAL A 40 23.30 -26.13 16.47
CA VAL A 40 22.84 -27.44 16.03
C VAL A 40 23.18 -27.60 14.54
N THR A 41 24.15 -28.44 14.30
CA THR A 41 24.55 -28.90 12.97
C THR A 41 23.58 -29.99 12.53
N LEU A 42 22.87 -29.79 11.44
CA LEU A 42 22.12 -30.86 10.75
C LEU A 42 22.98 -31.42 9.62
N THR A 43 23.38 -32.68 9.79
CA THR A 43 24.08 -33.49 8.79
C THR A 43 23.11 -34.04 7.76
N ASN A 44 23.49 -33.91 6.48
CA ASN A 44 22.89 -34.60 5.34
C ASN A 44 23.02 -36.11 5.48
N GLY A 45 21.92 -36.82 5.19
CA GLY A 45 21.91 -38.26 4.93
C GLY A 45 21.46 -38.50 3.50
N GLU A 46 22.40 -38.95 2.69
CA GLU A 46 22.14 -39.53 1.37
C GLU A 46 21.68 -40.98 1.53
N GLY A 47 20.86 -41.40 0.57
CA GLY A 47 20.80 -42.86 0.31
C GLY A 47 19.51 -43.37 -0.32
N GLY A 48 19.61 -43.79 -1.55
CA GLY A 48 19.10 -45.05 -2.00
C GLY A 48 17.92 -45.03 -2.96
N GLY A 49 18.24 -45.31 -4.24
CA GLY A 49 17.28 -45.56 -5.30
C GLY A 49 16.74 -47.00 -5.31
N SER A 50 15.68 -47.24 -6.09
CA SER A 50 15.36 -48.48 -6.85
C SER A 50 14.13 -48.20 -7.72
N THR A 51 14.32 -48.19 -8.97
CA THR A 51 14.04 -49.05 -10.13
C THR A 51 12.68 -49.78 -10.21
N MET A 52 11.99 -49.45 -11.30
CA MET A 52 11.21 -50.25 -12.26
C MET A 52 10.10 -51.19 -11.79
N ALA A 53 8.93 -51.05 -12.42
CA ALA A 53 8.37 -52.13 -13.26
C ALA A 53 7.25 -51.62 -14.18
N ASP A 54 7.39 -52.03 -15.40
CA ASP A 54 6.57 -51.99 -16.58
C ASP A 54 5.34 -52.91 -16.43
N GLY A 55 4.21 -52.60 -17.08
CA GLY A 55 3.04 -53.44 -17.08
C GLY A 55 2.04 -53.08 -18.18
N THR A 56 2.27 -53.63 -19.33
CA THR A 56 1.41 -53.63 -20.53
C THR A 56 0.14 -54.46 -20.37
N GLY A 57 -0.93 -54.07 -21.08
CA GLY A 57 -1.90 -55.05 -21.58
C GLY A 57 -3.36 -54.68 -21.62
N GLY A 58 -3.89 -54.54 -22.78
CA GLY A 58 -5.00 -55.25 -23.41
C GLY A 58 -6.35 -54.56 -23.34
N GLY A 59 -6.94 -54.12 -24.35
CA GLY A 59 -7.61 -54.62 -25.51
C GLY A 59 -9.04 -55.10 -25.22
N GLY A 60 -10.05 -54.46 -25.85
CA GLY A 60 -11.41 -54.99 -25.82
C GLY A 60 -12.40 -54.12 -26.64
N THR A 61 -12.74 -54.64 -27.75
CA THR A 61 -13.65 -54.21 -28.83
C THR A 61 -15.12 -54.35 -28.49
N GLY A 62 -15.97 -53.48 -29.09
CA GLY A 62 -17.27 -53.92 -29.65
C GLY A 62 -18.55 -53.29 -29.14
N GLY A 63 -19.36 -52.84 -30.09
CA GLY A 63 -20.79 -52.86 -30.01
C GLY A 63 -21.52 -51.57 -30.41
N ALA A 64 -21.88 -51.50 -31.68
CA ALA A 64 -22.92 -50.59 -32.19
C ALA A 64 -24.32 -51.08 -31.77
N ASP A 65 -25.20 -50.19 -31.48
CA ASP A 65 -26.62 -50.42 -31.88
C ASP A 65 -27.40 -49.12 -32.05
N THR A 66 -28.19 -49.13 -33.12
CA THR A 66 -29.09 -48.12 -33.69
C THR A 66 -30.47 -48.19 -33.04
N THR A 67 -31.13 -47.05 -32.77
CA THR A 67 -32.59 -46.97 -33.03
C THR A 67 -33.07 -45.50 -33.15
N THR A 68 -33.93 -45.34 -34.11
CA THR A 68 -34.64 -44.25 -34.75
C THR A 68 -35.68 -43.53 -33.89
N GLY A 69 -35.76 -42.18 -34.02
CA GLY A 69 -36.77 -41.16 -34.18
C GLY A 69 -38.00 -41.11 -33.26
N PRO A 70 -38.92 -40.12 -33.36
CA PRO A 70 -39.01 -38.96 -34.26
C PRO A 70 -39.22 -37.59 -33.55
N GLN A 71 -39.12 -36.55 -34.35
CA GLN A 71 -39.44 -35.13 -34.07
C GLN A 71 -40.96 -34.87 -33.88
N PRO A 72 -41.35 -33.80 -33.17
CA PRO A 72 -42.00 -32.73 -33.91
C PRO A 72 -41.61 -31.29 -33.55
N THR A 73 -41.68 -30.49 -34.57
CA THR A 73 -41.60 -29.05 -34.78
C THR A 73 -42.47 -28.20 -33.86
N THR A 74 -41.94 -27.06 -33.41
CA THR A 74 -42.64 -25.76 -33.51
C THR A 74 -41.62 -24.62 -33.45
N GLY A 75 -41.72 -23.72 -34.42
CA GLY A 75 -40.81 -22.59 -34.60
C GLY A 75 -41.14 -21.42 -33.69
N ASN A 76 -40.11 -20.66 -33.44
CA ASN A 76 -40.23 -19.24 -33.14
C ASN A 76 -39.09 -18.49 -33.82
N THR A 77 -39.44 -17.68 -34.78
CA THR A 77 -38.59 -16.72 -35.49
C THR A 77 -38.24 -15.60 -34.55
N VAL A 78 -36.96 -15.40 -34.33
CA VAL A 78 -36.41 -14.12 -33.82
C VAL A 78 -35.46 -13.56 -34.86
N SER A 79 -35.78 -12.36 -35.25
CA SER A 79 -35.14 -11.61 -36.32
C SER A 79 -33.64 -11.36 -36.06
N ALA A 80 -32.82 -11.65 -37.05
CA ALA A 80 -31.44 -11.29 -37.11
C ALA A 80 -31.27 -9.80 -37.39
N SER A 81 -30.40 -9.14 -36.63
CA SER A 81 -29.83 -7.85 -37.02
C SER A 81 -28.32 -7.98 -37.14
N SER A 82 -27.91 -7.72 -38.38
CA SER A 82 -26.60 -7.23 -38.88
C SER A 82 -25.31 -7.92 -38.50
N ALA A 83 -24.75 -8.46 -39.55
CA ALA A 83 -23.46 -9.02 -39.82
C ALA A 83 -22.26 -8.24 -39.30
N ASP A 84 -21.41 -8.96 -38.60
CA ASP A 84 -19.98 -8.67 -38.53
C ASP A 84 -19.24 -9.65 -39.45
N SER A 85 -18.59 -9.13 -40.52
CA SER A 85 -17.90 -9.89 -41.53
C SER A 85 -16.36 -9.79 -41.32
N GLY A 86 -15.88 -10.43 -40.24
CA GLY A 86 -14.45 -10.74 -40.09
C GLY A 86 -14.20 -12.21 -40.36
N PRO A 87 -13.01 -12.62 -40.85
CA PRO A 87 -12.69 -14.02 -41.11
C PRO A 87 -12.61 -14.77 -39.77
N LYS A 88 -13.58 -15.64 -39.52
CA LYS A 88 -13.55 -16.59 -38.39
C LYS A 88 -12.69 -17.79 -38.80
N PHE A 89 -11.56 -17.97 -38.12
CA PHE A 89 -10.82 -19.22 -38.15
C PHE A 89 -11.51 -20.21 -37.22
N ASP A 90 -12.29 -21.12 -37.80
CA ASP A 90 -12.87 -22.25 -37.10
C ASP A 90 -11.78 -23.35 -36.95
N LEU A 91 -11.14 -23.43 -35.81
CA LEU A 91 -10.33 -24.56 -35.39
C LEU A 91 -11.24 -25.55 -34.67
N GLY A 92 -11.90 -26.42 -35.45
CA GLY A 92 -12.92 -27.31 -34.99
C GLY A 92 -12.61 -28.04 -33.65
N GLY A 93 -13.56 -27.93 -32.71
CA GLY A 93 -13.73 -28.89 -31.63
C GLY A 93 -13.58 -28.39 -30.18
N MET A 94 -13.41 -27.12 -29.92
CA MET A 94 -13.66 -26.55 -28.59
C MET A 94 -14.76 -25.52 -28.67
N PRO A 95 -15.76 -25.52 -27.77
CA PRO A 95 -16.70 -24.41 -27.71
C PRO A 95 -15.90 -23.14 -27.41
N ASP A 96 -16.02 -22.12 -28.26
CA ASP A 96 -15.63 -20.76 -27.95
C ASP A 96 -16.48 -20.27 -26.78
N ILE A 97 -16.12 -20.67 -25.56
CA ILE A 97 -16.53 -19.97 -24.38
C ILE A 97 -15.61 -18.76 -24.31
N ALA A 98 -15.93 -17.72 -25.08
CA ALA A 98 -15.50 -16.39 -24.72
C ALA A 98 -16.12 -16.15 -23.33
N VAL A 99 -15.35 -16.37 -22.28
CA VAL A 99 -15.65 -15.83 -20.96
C VAL A 99 -15.47 -14.32 -21.14
N SER A 100 -16.51 -13.63 -21.61
CA SER A 100 -16.53 -12.20 -21.46
C SER A 100 -16.59 -11.98 -19.95
N CYS A 101 -15.55 -11.36 -19.40
CA CYS A 101 -15.59 -10.81 -18.06
C CYS A 101 -16.65 -9.71 -18.11
N GLY A 102 -17.94 -10.06 -18.04
CA GLY A 102 -19.03 -9.09 -18.04
C GLY A 102 -18.75 -7.98 -17.04
N ASP A 103 -19.55 -6.93 -16.98
CA ASP A 103 -19.42 -5.75 -16.07
C ASP A 103 -19.12 -6.07 -14.58
N SER A 104 -18.97 -7.33 -14.23
CA SER A 104 -18.59 -7.88 -12.93
C SER A 104 -17.08 -7.79 -12.61
N GLY A 105 -16.23 -7.41 -13.54
CA GLY A 105 -14.77 -7.26 -13.29
C GLY A 105 -14.40 -6.14 -12.30
N GLY A 106 -15.37 -5.35 -11.90
CA GLY A 106 -15.30 -4.34 -10.87
C GLY A 106 -16.30 -4.57 -9.76
N GLY A 107 -16.55 -5.84 -9.36
CA GLY A 107 -17.46 -6.13 -8.24
C GLY A 107 -17.17 -5.17 -7.09
N MET A 108 -18.16 -4.39 -6.67
CA MET A 108 -18.05 -3.57 -5.46
C MET A 108 -17.58 -4.53 -4.36
N LEU A 109 -16.47 -4.19 -3.71
CA LEU A 109 -16.03 -4.96 -2.56
C LEU A 109 -17.18 -4.93 -1.55
N ASP A 110 -17.64 -6.09 -1.12
CA ASP A 110 -18.72 -6.20 -0.13
C ASP A 110 -18.34 -5.49 1.17
N THR A 111 -17.04 -5.35 1.42
CA THR A 111 -16.44 -4.69 2.57
C THR A 111 -15.48 -3.60 2.13
N SER A 112 -15.43 -2.51 2.89
CA SER A 112 -14.53 -1.39 2.70
C SER A 112 -13.84 -1.11 4.02
N TYR A 113 -12.50 -1.18 4.04
CA TYR A 113 -11.71 -1.00 5.26
C TYR A 113 -10.71 0.15 5.09
N ILE A 114 -10.47 0.85 6.21
CA ILE A 114 -9.28 1.66 6.41
C ILE A 114 -8.40 1.01 7.48
N TRP A 115 -7.10 0.93 7.21
CA TRP A 115 -6.11 0.34 8.09
C TRP A 115 -5.23 1.43 8.69
N ILE A 116 -5.44 1.71 9.97
CA ILE A 116 -4.76 2.80 10.68
C ILE A 116 -3.74 2.21 11.66
N PRO A 117 -2.42 2.35 11.38
CA PRO A 117 -1.38 1.89 12.29
C PRO A 117 -1.23 2.81 13.49
N SER A 118 -1.06 2.26 14.68
CA SER A 118 -0.65 2.99 15.87
C SER A 118 0.87 2.89 16.03
N THR A 119 1.54 4.01 15.78
CA THR A 119 3.01 4.10 15.87
C THR A 119 3.50 3.89 17.30
N SER A 120 2.76 4.41 18.28
CA SER A 120 3.12 4.31 19.70
C SER A 120 2.96 2.91 20.28
N ASP A 121 2.12 2.07 19.68
CA ASP A 121 1.70 0.82 20.29
C ASP A 121 2.09 -0.42 19.47
N GLY A 122 2.40 -0.27 18.17
CA GLY A 122 2.87 -1.34 17.30
C GLY A 122 1.77 -2.26 16.80
N TRP A 123 0.54 -1.76 16.69
CA TRP A 123 -0.57 -2.46 16.05
C TRP A 123 -1.11 -1.72 14.84
N VAL A 124 -1.99 -2.40 14.10
CA VAL A 124 -2.83 -1.80 13.06
C VAL A 124 -4.30 -2.08 13.36
N SER A 125 -5.14 -1.04 13.31
CA SER A 125 -6.59 -1.13 13.45
C SER A 125 -7.24 -1.32 12.10
N LYS A 126 -8.13 -2.33 11.97
CA LYS A 126 -9.01 -2.58 10.84
C LYS A 126 -10.36 -1.95 11.11
N ILE A 127 -10.70 -0.90 10.38
CA ILE A 127 -11.91 -0.12 10.59
C ILE A 127 -12.78 -0.23 9.34
N ASN A 128 -14.04 -0.63 9.51
CA ASN A 128 -15.02 -0.65 8.45
C ASN A 128 -15.43 0.80 8.12
N THR A 129 -15.16 1.23 6.88
CA THR A 129 -15.39 2.61 6.46
C THR A 129 -16.87 2.97 6.36
N ARG A 130 -17.76 1.99 6.16
CA ARG A 130 -19.20 2.22 6.01
C ARG A 130 -19.91 2.35 7.36
N THR A 131 -19.46 1.59 8.36
CA THR A 131 -20.05 1.60 9.72
C THR A 131 -19.29 2.46 10.72
N MET A 132 -18.07 2.92 10.37
CA MET A 132 -17.16 3.62 11.29
C MET A 132 -16.84 2.80 12.54
N THR A 133 -16.72 1.47 12.40
CA THR A 133 -16.49 0.54 13.50
C THR A 133 -15.13 -0.16 13.35
N GLU A 134 -14.33 -0.16 14.39
CA GLU A 134 -13.11 -0.97 14.47
C GLU A 134 -13.48 -2.44 14.66
N GLU A 135 -13.25 -3.27 13.64
CA GLU A 135 -13.64 -4.69 13.63
C GLU A 135 -12.53 -5.61 14.15
N ALA A 136 -11.27 -5.18 14.04
CA ALA A 136 -10.14 -5.95 14.55
C ALA A 136 -8.91 -5.04 14.78
N ARG A 137 -7.96 -5.53 15.56
CA ARG A 137 -6.68 -4.89 15.83
C ARG A 137 -5.59 -5.94 15.88
N PHE A 138 -4.52 -5.77 15.12
CA PHE A 138 -3.47 -6.77 14.97
C PHE A 138 -2.13 -6.22 15.43
N LEU A 139 -1.40 -6.98 16.23
CA LEU A 139 0.01 -6.71 16.49
C LEU A 139 0.82 -6.91 15.19
N THR A 140 1.76 -6.00 14.91
CA THR A 140 2.58 -6.04 13.69
C THR A 140 3.98 -6.61 13.92
N GLY A 141 4.29 -6.92 15.16
CA GLY A 141 5.54 -7.51 15.60
C GLY A 141 5.57 -7.76 17.11
N PRO A 142 6.63 -8.42 17.63
CA PRO A 142 6.76 -8.75 19.04
C PRO A 142 7.10 -7.56 19.93
N GLY A 143 7.51 -6.45 19.35
CA GLY A 143 8.10 -5.31 20.08
C GLY A 143 7.09 -4.27 20.56
N GLY A 144 5.79 -4.42 20.28
CA GLY A 144 4.80 -3.39 20.61
C GLY A 144 5.20 -2.03 20.04
N GLY A 145 5.21 -0.97 20.84
CA GLY A 145 5.58 0.38 20.40
C GLY A 145 6.98 0.50 19.78
N SER A 146 7.92 -0.40 20.09
CA SER A 146 9.24 -0.39 19.45
C SER A 146 9.23 -0.79 17.98
N GLU A 147 8.15 -1.41 17.48
CA GLU A 147 7.95 -1.61 16.04
C GLU A 147 7.89 -0.27 15.30
N SER A 148 7.41 0.79 15.95
CA SER A 148 7.29 2.13 15.38
C SER A 148 6.64 2.11 13.99
N VAL A 149 5.48 1.45 13.91
CA VAL A 149 4.75 1.26 12.64
C VAL A 149 4.34 2.59 12.02
N SER A 150 4.41 2.70 10.70
CA SER A 150 4.21 4.00 10.09
C SER A 150 3.58 4.01 8.70
N ARG A 151 3.72 2.97 7.91
CA ARG A 151 3.23 2.95 6.52
C ARG A 151 2.44 1.69 6.27
N THR A 152 1.42 1.83 5.45
CA THR A 152 0.56 0.75 4.98
C THR A 152 0.48 0.75 3.47
N ALA A 153 0.19 -0.41 2.89
CA ALA A 153 -0.32 -0.54 1.54
C ALA A 153 -1.36 -1.65 1.52
N VAL A 154 -2.50 -1.40 0.93
CA VAL A 154 -3.62 -2.33 0.84
C VAL A 154 -3.68 -2.90 -0.56
N SER A 155 -3.92 -4.21 -0.70
CA SER A 155 -4.10 -4.85 -2.01
C SER A 155 -5.33 -4.29 -2.73
N GLY A 156 -5.30 -4.26 -4.07
CA GLY A 156 -6.38 -3.68 -4.88
C GLY A 156 -7.73 -4.39 -4.72
N ASP A 157 -7.70 -5.66 -4.30
CA ASP A 157 -8.89 -6.45 -3.94
C ASP A 157 -9.31 -6.28 -2.46
N GLY A 158 -8.59 -5.49 -1.68
CA GLY A 158 -8.86 -5.23 -0.27
C GLY A 158 -8.62 -6.40 0.68
N ARG A 159 -8.07 -7.53 0.18
CA ARG A 159 -7.91 -8.76 0.97
C ARG A 159 -6.74 -8.72 1.94
N PHE A 160 -5.73 -7.91 1.68
CA PHE A 160 -4.53 -7.83 2.50
C PHE A 160 -4.07 -6.39 2.71
N VAL A 161 -3.44 -6.15 3.84
CA VAL A 161 -2.64 -4.95 4.10
C VAL A 161 -1.22 -5.35 4.48
N VAL A 162 -0.22 -4.63 4.00
CA VAL A 162 1.14 -4.69 4.54
C VAL A 162 1.40 -3.46 5.38
N VAL A 163 1.98 -3.67 6.54
CA VAL A 163 2.34 -2.62 7.51
C VAL A 163 3.85 -2.64 7.72
N ASN A 164 4.50 -1.48 7.57
CA ASN A 164 5.93 -1.31 7.78
C ASN A 164 6.23 -0.81 9.20
N GLY A 165 7.05 -1.56 9.94
CA GLY A 165 7.63 -1.21 11.23
C GLY A 165 9.03 -0.64 11.05
N ARG A 166 9.17 0.69 11.07
CA ARG A 166 10.46 1.36 10.87
C ARG A 166 11.44 1.16 12.03
N GLY A 167 10.91 0.93 13.24
CA GLY A 167 11.72 0.70 14.44
C GLY A 167 12.26 -0.71 14.57
N SER A 168 11.67 -1.67 13.86
CA SER A 168 12.07 -3.08 13.87
C SER A 168 12.63 -3.58 12.54
N GLY A 169 12.61 -2.75 11.49
CA GLY A 169 12.97 -3.18 10.16
C GLY A 169 12.04 -4.25 9.57
N ARG A 170 10.81 -4.32 10.07
CA ARG A 170 9.84 -5.39 9.78
C ARG A 170 8.75 -4.91 8.83
N SER A 171 8.33 -5.80 7.95
CA SER A 171 7.07 -5.68 7.20
C SER A 171 6.18 -6.87 7.55
N THR A 172 4.90 -6.58 7.84
CA THR A 172 3.91 -7.60 8.25
C THR A 172 2.67 -7.48 7.40
N ALA A 173 2.22 -8.58 6.81
CA ALA A 173 0.97 -8.66 6.07
C ALA A 173 -0.14 -9.26 6.93
N VAL A 174 -1.32 -8.63 6.86
CA VAL A 174 -2.52 -9.05 7.57
C VAL A 174 -3.62 -9.32 6.56
N ALA A 175 -4.31 -10.46 6.68
CA ALA A 175 -5.49 -10.77 5.90
C ALA A 175 -6.71 -10.00 6.43
N ALA A 176 -7.51 -9.43 5.52
CA ALA A 176 -8.71 -8.68 5.88
C ALA A 176 -9.89 -9.59 6.24
N ASN A 177 -9.96 -10.76 5.62
CA ASN A 177 -11.08 -11.68 5.77
C ASN A 177 -10.62 -13.01 6.37
N VAL A 178 -11.43 -13.60 7.22
CA VAL A 178 -11.13 -14.89 7.85
C VAL A 178 -10.88 -15.99 6.80
N ALA A 179 -11.56 -15.93 5.65
CA ALA A 179 -11.36 -16.88 4.55
C ALA A 179 -9.95 -16.83 3.92
N ASP A 180 -9.19 -15.75 4.15
CA ASP A 180 -7.83 -15.55 3.66
C ASP A 180 -6.77 -15.87 4.72
N CYS A 181 -7.19 -16.16 5.96
CA CYS A 181 -6.33 -16.53 7.07
C CYS A 181 -5.92 -18.01 6.95
N LYS A 182 -4.86 -18.39 7.63
CA LYS A 182 -4.33 -19.76 7.59
C LYS A 182 -4.48 -20.39 8.98
N ASP A 183 -5.16 -21.51 9.05
CA ASP A 183 -5.18 -22.37 10.23
C ASP A 183 -3.75 -22.89 10.47
N GLY A 184 -3.06 -22.23 11.38
CA GLY A 184 -1.63 -22.47 11.65
C GLY A 184 -1.38 -23.57 12.67
N ASP A 185 -2.34 -23.84 13.55
CA ASP A 185 -2.25 -24.87 14.57
C ASP A 185 -3.01 -26.17 14.19
N GLY A 186 -3.82 -26.12 13.13
CA GLY A 186 -4.50 -27.29 12.54
C GLY A 186 -5.71 -27.75 13.35
N ASP A 187 -6.32 -26.88 14.15
CA ASP A 187 -7.49 -27.22 14.96
C ASP A 187 -8.82 -27.12 14.22
N GLY A 188 -8.80 -26.65 12.96
CA GLY A 188 -9.96 -26.48 12.07
C GLY A 188 -10.73 -25.19 12.28
N MET A 189 -10.22 -24.26 13.08
CA MET A 189 -10.79 -22.94 13.34
C MET A 189 -9.73 -21.86 13.09
N ILE A 190 -10.16 -20.64 12.79
CA ILE A 190 -9.25 -19.52 12.67
C ILE A 190 -9.27 -18.70 13.96
N THR A 191 -8.15 -18.70 14.66
CA THR A 191 -7.92 -17.85 15.81
C THR A 191 -7.42 -16.48 15.38
N THR A 192 -8.25 -15.44 15.54
CA THR A 192 -7.89 -14.08 15.14
C THR A 192 -8.52 -13.03 16.06
N SER A 193 -7.98 -11.81 16.01
CA SER A 193 -8.50 -10.64 16.71
C SER A 193 -9.89 -10.26 16.16
N THR A 194 -10.85 -9.95 17.04
CA THR A 194 -12.24 -9.64 16.69
C THR A 194 -12.70 -8.25 17.14
N GLY A 195 -11.78 -7.38 17.52
CA GLY A 195 -12.05 -6.02 17.95
C GLY A 195 -10.91 -5.42 18.78
N PRO A 196 -11.04 -4.16 19.20
CA PRO A 196 -10.00 -3.49 19.98
C PRO A 196 -9.77 -4.09 21.36
N GLY A 197 -10.77 -4.82 21.89
CA GLY A 197 -10.70 -5.52 23.18
C GLY A 197 -10.23 -6.97 23.10
N ASP A 198 -9.99 -7.51 21.90
CA ASP A 198 -9.59 -8.90 21.68
C ASP A 198 -8.39 -8.98 20.73
N VAL A 199 -7.28 -8.34 21.14
CA VAL A 199 -6.03 -8.39 20.39
C VAL A 199 -5.28 -9.68 20.75
N LYS A 200 -5.01 -10.53 19.76
CA LYS A 200 -4.28 -11.77 19.99
C LYS A 200 -2.80 -11.50 20.24
N PRO A 201 -2.13 -12.28 21.11
CA PRO A 201 -0.69 -12.20 21.28
C PRO A 201 0.07 -12.40 19.98
N TRP A 202 1.23 -11.77 19.86
CA TRP A 202 2.08 -11.95 18.67
C TRP A 202 2.40 -13.44 18.42
N GLY A 203 2.23 -13.87 17.18
CA GLY A 203 2.47 -15.25 16.76
C GLY A 203 1.31 -16.22 17.00
N THR A 204 0.16 -15.73 17.50
CA THR A 204 -1.05 -16.56 17.67
C THR A 204 -2.24 -16.09 16.84
N ASP A 205 -2.13 -14.94 16.18
CA ASP A 205 -3.15 -14.44 15.27
C ASP A 205 -2.94 -15.05 13.88
N GLU A 206 -3.84 -15.88 13.42
CA GLU A 206 -3.76 -16.67 12.19
C GLU A 206 -4.11 -15.86 10.94
N CYS A 207 -4.54 -14.61 11.12
CA CYS A 207 -4.70 -13.66 10.01
C CYS A 207 -3.43 -12.86 9.73
N ILE A 208 -2.33 -13.08 10.46
CA ILE A 208 -0.99 -12.63 10.05
C ILE A 208 -0.51 -13.53 8.91
N ALA A 209 -0.63 -13.05 7.67
CA ALA A 209 -0.33 -13.85 6.47
C ALA A 209 1.16 -14.16 6.34
N TRP A 210 2.01 -13.17 6.59
CA TRP A 210 3.46 -13.31 6.62
C TRP A 210 4.12 -12.12 7.37
N THR A 211 5.38 -12.31 7.74
CA THR A 211 6.23 -11.27 8.33
C THR A 211 7.66 -11.44 7.86
N LEU A 212 8.34 -10.32 7.63
CA LEU A 212 9.73 -10.28 7.14
C LEU A 212 10.50 -9.17 7.84
N VAL A 213 11.68 -9.47 8.37
CA VAL A 213 12.67 -8.47 8.81
C VAL A 213 13.71 -8.30 7.71
N HIS A 214 13.94 -7.06 7.28
CA HIS A 214 14.85 -6.76 6.17
C HIS A 214 16.32 -6.91 6.60
N ALA A 215 17.06 -7.82 5.94
CA ALA A 215 18.36 -8.28 6.41
C ALA A 215 19.47 -7.20 6.38
N ALA A 216 19.39 -6.21 5.48
CA ALA A 216 20.38 -5.14 5.40
C ALA A 216 20.02 -3.91 6.26
N TRP A 217 18.89 -3.93 6.97
CA TRP A 217 18.53 -2.90 7.93
C TRP A 217 19.47 -2.93 9.14
N ASP A 218 19.89 -1.77 9.59
CA ASP A 218 20.98 -1.58 10.57
C ASP A 218 20.50 -1.22 11.98
N ASN A 219 19.24 -1.53 12.33
CA ASN A 219 18.59 -1.18 13.59
C ASN A 219 18.39 0.33 13.83
N ASN A 220 18.46 1.12 12.77
CA ASN A 220 18.19 2.56 12.84
C ASN A 220 16.77 2.85 12.31
N ALA A 221 15.91 3.42 13.15
CA ALA A 221 14.52 3.72 12.78
C ALA A 221 14.40 4.73 11.63
N THR A 222 15.40 5.58 11.38
CA THR A 222 15.40 6.46 10.21
C THR A 222 15.63 5.70 8.91
N HIS A 223 16.30 4.56 8.98
CA HIS A 223 16.62 3.66 7.88
C HIS A 223 15.56 2.56 7.66
N GLY A 224 14.66 2.35 8.62
CA GLY A 224 13.63 1.32 8.55
C GLY A 224 12.66 1.51 7.37
N PRO A 225 11.93 0.44 6.98
CA PRO A 225 11.05 0.45 5.81
C PRO A 225 9.96 1.51 5.93
N ARG A 226 9.80 2.31 4.86
CA ARG A 226 8.83 3.42 4.81
C ARG A 226 8.02 3.39 3.52
N GLY A 227 8.50 3.99 2.43
CA GLY A 227 7.78 4.03 1.17
C GLY A 227 7.33 2.63 0.76
N ILE A 228 6.03 2.46 0.49
CA ILE A 228 5.43 1.16 0.18
C ILE A 228 4.27 1.36 -0.80
N SER A 229 4.08 0.39 -1.68
CA SER A 229 2.94 0.29 -2.57
C SER A 229 2.63 -1.17 -2.90
N TRP A 230 1.37 -1.46 -3.21
CA TRP A 230 0.90 -2.79 -3.60
C TRP A 230 0.37 -2.74 -5.04
N THR A 231 0.94 -3.53 -5.97
CA THR A 231 0.47 -3.58 -7.37
C THR A 231 -0.84 -4.35 -7.47
N ALA A 232 -1.65 -4.06 -8.50
CA ALA A 232 -2.80 -4.91 -8.82
C ALA A 232 -2.36 -6.30 -9.27
N GLY A 233 -1.19 -6.40 -9.91
CA GLY A 233 -0.72 -7.62 -10.57
C GLY A 233 -1.04 -7.62 -12.05
N GLU A 234 -1.17 -8.81 -12.63
CA GLU A 234 -1.45 -9.04 -14.04
C GLU A 234 -2.93 -9.36 -14.24
N TRP A 235 -3.58 -8.75 -15.23
CA TRP A 235 -4.95 -9.09 -15.55
C TRP A 235 -5.05 -10.48 -16.16
N SER A 236 -5.90 -11.34 -15.62
CA SER A 236 -6.18 -12.68 -16.14
C SER A 236 -7.59 -12.73 -16.73
N GLU A 237 -7.69 -12.80 -18.05
CA GLU A 237 -8.97 -12.98 -18.75
C GLU A 237 -9.68 -14.28 -18.32
N ALA A 238 -8.91 -15.33 -18.03
CA ALA A 238 -9.48 -16.62 -17.59
C ALA A 238 -10.13 -16.57 -16.21
N MET A 239 -9.66 -15.66 -15.35
CA MET A 239 -10.15 -15.51 -13.97
C MET A 239 -10.99 -14.24 -13.79
N CYS A 240 -11.04 -13.38 -14.79
CA CYS A 240 -11.63 -12.03 -14.70
C CYS A 240 -11.16 -11.28 -13.45
N ALA A 241 -9.88 -11.39 -13.14
CA ALA A 241 -9.28 -10.83 -11.95
C ALA A 241 -7.81 -10.50 -12.16
N PHE A 242 -7.29 -9.59 -11.37
CA PHE A 242 -5.85 -9.40 -11.24
C PHE A 242 -5.24 -10.55 -10.42
N ILE A 243 -4.12 -11.10 -10.89
CA ILE A 243 -3.36 -12.17 -10.26
C ILE A 243 -1.91 -11.75 -10.04
N ASN A 244 -1.18 -12.49 -9.20
CA ASN A 244 0.24 -12.27 -8.92
C ASN A 244 0.59 -10.84 -8.46
N PRO A 245 -0.17 -10.22 -7.55
CA PRO A 245 0.12 -8.88 -7.06
C PRO A 245 1.48 -8.85 -6.34
N LYS A 246 2.18 -7.72 -6.41
CA LYS A 246 3.49 -7.52 -5.79
C LYS A 246 3.45 -6.38 -4.78
N VAL A 247 4.28 -6.48 -3.76
CA VAL A 247 4.55 -5.38 -2.82
C VAL A 247 5.91 -4.80 -3.14
N TRP A 248 5.96 -3.49 -3.31
CA TRP A 248 7.21 -2.75 -3.39
C TRP A 248 7.38 -1.90 -2.15
N LEU A 249 8.57 -1.92 -1.56
CA LEU A 249 8.90 -1.10 -0.40
C LEU A 249 10.35 -0.64 -0.44
N GLY A 250 10.64 0.42 0.32
CA GLY A 250 11.98 0.96 0.42
C GLY A 250 12.49 1.04 1.85
N TYR A 251 13.76 0.64 2.06
CA TYR A 251 14.50 0.87 3.30
C TYR A 251 15.95 1.30 3.00
N LEU A 252 16.68 1.73 4.00
CA LEU A 252 18.06 2.24 3.84
C LEU A 252 19.03 1.34 4.61
N ALA A 253 20.16 1.04 4.00
CA ALA A 253 21.29 0.41 4.66
C ALA A 253 22.24 1.45 5.28
N ASN A 254 23.12 1.02 6.18
CA ASN A 254 24.05 1.87 6.92
C ASN A 254 25.03 2.66 6.02
N ASP A 255 25.34 2.15 4.84
CA ASP A 255 26.24 2.79 3.87
C ASP A 255 25.55 3.87 3.01
N GLY A 256 24.25 4.16 3.28
CA GLY A 256 23.48 5.12 2.51
C GLY A 256 22.93 4.56 1.20
N THR A 257 22.96 3.24 1.00
CA THR A 257 22.32 2.56 -0.13
C THR A 257 20.84 2.33 0.19
N ALA A 258 19.94 2.85 -0.64
CA ALA A 258 18.53 2.48 -0.55
C ALA A 258 18.30 1.14 -1.23
N HIS A 259 17.50 0.31 -0.57
CA HIS A 259 16.99 -0.94 -1.07
C HIS A 259 15.54 -0.72 -1.52
N MET A 260 15.26 -0.97 -2.80
CA MET A 260 13.89 -0.99 -3.34
C MET A 260 13.52 -2.44 -3.61
N VAL A 261 12.74 -3.02 -2.71
CA VAL A 261 12.49 -4.46 -2.66
C VAL A 261 11.13 -4.78 -3.25
N ARG A 262 11.08 -5.78 -4.15
CA ARG A 262 9.85 -6.39 -4.61
C ARG A 262 9.61 -7.70 -3.87
N LEU A 263 8.44 -7.81 -3.28
CA LEU A 263 7.97 -9.02 -2.62
C LEU A 263 6.80 -9.61 -3.41
N ASP A 264 6.69 -10.93 -3.38
CA ASP A 264 5.45 -11.61 -3.73
C ASP A 264 4.37 -11.22 -2.72
N GLY A 265 3.24 -10.69 -3.19
CA GLY A 265 2.20 -10.13 -2.31
C GLY A 265 1.64 -11.15 -1.33
N PRO A 266 1.17 -12.33 -1.78
CA PRO A 266 0.58 -13.36 -0.91
C PRO A 266 1.54 -14.02 0.09
N THR A 267 2.85 -14.08 -0.21
CA THR A 267 3.81 -14.85 0.59
C THR A 267 4.89 -14.02 1.28
N GLY A 268 5.09 -12.77 0.84
CA GLY A 268 6.19 -11.92 1.32
C GLY A 268 7.58 -12.37 0.87
N ALA A 269 7.69 -13.34 -0.05
CA ALA A 269 8.97 -13.80 -0.57
C ALA A 269 9.67 -12.68 -1.35
N ILE A 270 10.95 -12.43 -1.07
CA ILE A 270 11.74 -11.44 -1.80
C ILE A 270 12.00 -11.98 -3.22
N GLU A 271 11.53 -11.25 -4.23
CA GLU A 271 11.77 -11.57 -5.64
C GLU A 271 12.88 -10.71 -6.25
N GLN A 272 13.02 -9.46 -5.77
CA GLN A 272 13.97 -8.50 -6.29
C GLN A 272 14.43 -7.57 -5.16
N ASP A 273 15.70 -7.21 -5.17
CA ASP A 273 16.28 -6.18 -4.32
C ASP A 273 17.16 -5.26 -5.18
N LEU A 274 16.66 -4.06 -5.44
CA LEU A 274 17.34 -3.06 -6.26
C LEU A 274 18.12 -2.13 -5.37
N LEU A 275 19.43 -2.09 -5.56
CA LEU A 275 20.34 -1.25 -4.80
C LEU A 275 20.47 0.13 -5.46
N VAL A 276 20.22 1.19 -4.69
CA VAL A 276 20.36 2.60 -5.11
C VAL A 276 21.39 3.29 -4.21
N PRO A 277 22.68 3.21 -4.55
CA PRO A 277 23.74 3.82 -3.75
C PRO A 277 23.63 5.34 -3.71
N GLY A 278 23.99 5.94 -2.57
CA GLY A 278 23.98 7.38 -2.39
C GLY A 278 22.58 7.99 -2.51
N TRP A 279 21.60 7.33 -1.89
CA TRP A 279 20.21 7.81 -1.82
C TRP A 279 20.11 9.21 -1.23
N GLN A 280 19.40 10.10 -1.92
CA GLN A 280 19.17 11.47 -1.47
C GLN A 280 17.84 11.57 -0.71
N GLY A 281 17.87 11.45 0.60
CA GLY A 281 16.67 11.43 1.45
C GLY A 281 16.91 12.02 2.84
N SER A 282 17.87 12.96 2.98
CA SER A 282 18.21 13.59 4.27
C SER A 282 18.52 12.57 5.37
N GLY A 283 19.18 11.44 5.03
CA GLY A 283 19.51 10.37 5.95
C GLY A 283 18.35 9.42 6.29
N TYR A 284 17.24 9.52 5.54
CA TYR A 284 16.09 8.62 5.71
C TYR A 284 15.96 7.64 4.54
N ALA A 285 15.37 6.50 4.82
CA ALA A 285 14.91 5.54 3.82
C ALA A 285 14.00 6.21 2.76
N PRO A 286 13.75 5.56 1.59
CA PRO A 286 12.70 5.98 0.67
C PRO A 286 11.40 6.27 1.43
N TYR A 287 11.02 7.55 1.46
CA TYR A 287 10.12 8.08 2.49
C TYR A 287 8.65 7.95 2.14
N GLY A 288 8.27 8.33 0.92
CA GLY A 288 6.96 8.10 0.32
C GLY A 288 7.03 7.02 -0.75
N GLY A 289 5.91 6.37 -1.02
CA GLY A 289 5.78 5.38 -2.08
C GLY A 289 4.36 5.39 -2.66
N ALA A 290 4.25 5.30 -4.00
CA ALA A 290 3.00 5.21 -4.73
C ALA A 290 3.21 4.50 -6.07
N LEU A 291 2.12 4.12 -6.74
CA LEU A 291 2.15 3.52 -8.08
C LEU A 291 1.62 4.49 -9.12
N ASP A 292 2.15 4.38 -10.34
CA ASP A 292 1.53 4.99 -11.51
C ASP A 292 0.59 4.01 -12.25
N PRO A 293 -0.17 4.46 -13.26
CA PRO A 293 -1.10 3.61 -14.03
C PRO A 293 -0.45 2.40 -14.74
N LEU A 294 0.87 2.44 -14.95
CA LEU A 294 1.63 1.32 -15.48
C LEU A 294 2.15 0.39 -14.36
N GLN A 295 1.66 0.57 -13.14
CA GLN A 295 2.07 -0.15 -11.93
C GLN A 295 3.57 -0.05 -11.64
N ARG A 296 4.22 1.06 -12.09
CA ARG A 296 5.61 1.34 -11.76
C ARG A 296 5.66 2.03 -10.39
N PRO A 297 6.46 1.49 -9.46
CA PRO A 297 6.63 2.13 -8.16
C PRO A 297 7.43 3.42 -8.26
N TRP A 298 6.93 4.43 -7.57
CA TRP A 298 7.62 5.68 -7.33
C TRP A 298 8.00 5.79 -5.86
N PHE A 299 9.19 6.32 -5.60
CA PHE A 299 9.68 6.59 -4.25
C PHE A 299 10.21 8.02 -4.17
N THR A 300 9.97 8.70 -3.05
CA THR A 300 10.57 10.00 -2.79
C THR A 300 11.48 9.95 -1.57
N GLY A 301 12.61 10.64 -1.63
CA GLY A 301 13.42 10.96 -0.46
C GLY A 301 12.77 12.06 0.36
N LEU A 302 13.00 12.05 1.68
CA LEU A 302 12.62 13.20 2.51
C LEU A 302 13.44 14.43 2.09
N ARG A 303 12.79 15.45 1.55
CA ARG A 303 13.45 16.64 0.98
C ARG A 303 14.60 16.28 0.02
N GLY A 304 14.38 15.25 -0.78
CA GLY A 304 15.43 14.66 -1.58
C GLY A 304 14.98 14.32 -2.99
N GLU A 305 15.52 13.27 -3.56
CA GLU A 305 15.23 12.88 -4.94
C GLU A 305 13.90 12.14 -5.06
N LEU A 306 13.42 12.07 -6.30
CA LEU A 306 12.32 11.21 -6.73
C LEU A 306 12.91 10.06 -7.55
N ALA A 307 12.41 8.85 -7.37
CA ALA A 307 12.85 7.67 -8.10
C ALA A 307 11.66 6.86 -8.62
N ARG A 308 11.81 6.32 -9.82
CA ARG A 308 10.83 5.42 -10.45
C ARG A 308 11.48 4.09 -10.78
N VAL A 309 10.82 3.00 -10.46
CA VAL A 309 11.27 1.65 -10.84
C VAL A 309 10.71 1.31 -12.21
N GLU A 310 11.60 0.97 -13.14
CA GLU A 310 11.26 0.59 -14.52
C GLU A 310 11.00 -0.92 -14.56
N VAL A 311 9.82 -1.33 -14.11
CA VAL A 311 9.44 -2.74 -13.94
C VAL A 311 9.41 -3.55 -15.25
N ALA A 312 9.22 -2.88 -16.39
CA ALA A 312 9.23 -3.52 -17.71
C ALA A 312 10.64 -3.63 -18.31
N ALA A 313 11.66 -3.02 -17.70
CA ALA A 313 13.04 -3.14 -18.18
C ALA A 313 13.63 -4.50 -17.80
N ASN A 314 14.55 -5.00 -18.63
CA ASN A 314 15.28 -6.24 -18.35
C ASN A 314 16.80 -6.01 -18.54
N PRO A 315 17.60 -5.94 -17.46
CA PRO A 315 17.16 -6.03 -16.05
C PRO A 315 16.30 -4.83 -15.61
N ILE A 316 15.52 -5.01 -14.54
CA ILE A 316 14.75 -3.94 -13.88
C ILE A 316 15.75 -2.88 -13.39
N THR A 317 15.45 -1.60 -13.62
CA THR A 317 16.31 -0.47 -13.26
C THR A 317 15.54 0.59 -12.49
N VAL A 318 16.27 1.56 -11.93
CA VAL A 318 15.70 2.71 -11.21
C VAL A 318 16.10 3.99 -11.94
N THR A 319 15.11 4.77 -12.35
CA THR A 319 15.31 6.12 -12.88
C THR A 319 15.27 7.11 -11.71
N ARG A 320 16.36 7.87 -11.51
CA ARG A 320 16.47 8.89 -10.46
C ARG A 320 16.23 10.27 -11.06
N ILE A 321 15.38 11.05 -10.40
CA ILE A 321 15.00 12.40 -10.84
C ILE A 321 15.40 13.37 -9.73
N PRO A 322 16.38 14.25 -10.00
CA PRO A 322 16.78 15.27 -9.04
C PRO A 322 15.61 16.19 -8.69
N GLN A 323 15.49 16.53 -7.43
CA GLN A 323 14.46 17.43 -6.93
C GLN A 323 15.06 18.83 -6.73
N PRO A 324 14.43 19.92 -7.22
CA PRO A 324 14.82 21.28 -6.90
C PRO A 324 14.74 21.56 -5.39
N ASN A 325 15.63 22.43 -4.89
CA ASN A 325 15.71 22.72 -3.45
C ASN A 325 14.44 23.35 -2.85
N GLU A 326 13.63 24.02 -3.67
CA GLU A 326 12.33 24.59 -3.28
C GLU A 326 11.26 23.54 -3.04
N ILE A 327 11.43 22.33 -3.57
CA ILE A 327 10.52 21.22 -3.35
C ILE A 327 10.91 20.52 -2.03
N GLN A 328 10.02 20.59 -1.06
CA GLN A 328 10.27 20.06 0.28
C GLN A 328 9.50 18.75 0.51
N SER A 329 9.77 17.73 -0.34
CA SER A 329 9.01 16.46 -0.34
C SER A 329 8.95 15.79 1.03
N TYR A 330 7.74 15.31 1.36
CA TYR A 330 7.45 14.57 2.58
C TYR A 330 6.54 13.37 2.29
N GLY A 331 5.23 13.57 2.04
CA GLY A 331 4.32 12.56 1.51
C GLY A 331 4.22 12.63 0.01
N MET A 332 3.74 11.57 -0.62
CA MET A 332 3.52 11.52 -2.06
C MET A 332 2.29 10.70 -2.43
N THR A 333 1.77 10.99 -3.62
CA THR A 333 0.81 10.17 -4.38
C THR A 333 1.13 10.27 -5.86
N VAL A 334 0.44 9.50 -6.70
CA VAL A 334 0.53 9.60 -8.17
C VAL A 334 -0.87 9.75 -8.71
N ASP A 335 -1.05 10.66 -9.68
CA ASP A 335 -2.34 10.87 -10.32
C ASP A 335 -2.62 9.85 -11.46
N PRO A 336 -3.86 9.78 -11.99
CA PRO A 336 -4.21 8.89 -13.09
C PRO A 336 -3.46 9.14 -14.40
N ASP A 337 -2.83 10.30 -14.59
CA ASP A 337 -1.96 10.61 -15.73
C ASP A 337 -0.50 10.15 -15.48
N GLY A 338 -0.21 9.62 -14.28
CA GLY A 338 1.10 9.10 -13.89
C GLY A 338 2.05 10.17 -13.33
N ASN A 339 1.57 11.37 -13.02
CA ASN A 339 2.39 12.41 -12.43
C ASN A 339 2.48 12.22 -10.90
N PRO A 340 3.68 12.13 -10.33
CA PRO A 340 3.84 12.10 -8.87
C PRO A 340 3.62 13.50 -8.27
N TRP A 341 2.90 13.53 -7.17
CA TRP A 341 2.61 14.70 -6.36
C TRP A 341 3.30 14.59 -5.01
N MET A 342 3.84 15.67 -4.52
CA MET A 342 4.55 15.74 -3.25
C MET A 342 3.99 16.86 -2.38
N GLY A 343 3.67 16.53 -1.14
CA GLY A 343 3.50 17.50 -0.06
C GLY A 343 4.80 17.65 0.71
N GLY A 344 5.01 18.78 1.36
CA GLY A 344 6.20 19.01 2.16
C GLY A 344 6.01 20.10 3.20
N CYS A 345 6.79 20.04 4.27
CA CYS A 345 6.77 21.10 5.28
C CYS A 345 7.63 22.28 4.83
N SER A 346 7.05 23.49 4.95
CA SER A 346 7.70 24.76 4.60
C SER A 346 7.80 25.04 3.10
N GLY A 347 6.93 24.45 2.30
CA GLY A 347 6.86 24.67 0.87
C GLY A 347 5.46 24.44 0.29
N PRO A 348 5.26 24.77 -0.99
CA PRO A 348 4.02 24.48 -1.68
C PRO A 348 3.88 22.97 -1.97
N VAL A 349 2.66 22.52 -2.23
CA VAL A 349 2.43 21.24 -2.91
C VAL A 349 3.02 21.32 -4.31
N SER A 350 3.61 20.24 -4.77
CA SER A 350 4.31 20.18 -6.05
C SER A 350 4.01 18.90 -6.80
N THR A 351 4.12 18.92 -8.12
CA THR A 351 4.04 17.74 -8.96
C THR A 351 5.18 17.71 -9.98
N TYR A 352 5.58 16.52 -10.37
CA TYR A 352 6.50 16.32 -11.50
C TYR A 352 5.71 15.86 -12.71
N ASP A 353 5.67 16.67 -13.75
CA ASP A 353 5.01 16.35 -15.02
C ASP A 353 5.89 15.36 -15.80
N VAL A 354 5.43 14.12 -15.90
CA VAL A 354 6.21 13.04 -16.53
C VAL A 354 6.39 13.21 -18.04
N ASN A 355 5.50 13.98 -18.69
CA ASN A 355 5.55 14.21 -20.14
C ASN A 355 6.55 15.30 -20.50
N SER A 356 6.57 16.40 -19.73
CA SER A 356 7.49 17.52 -20.00
C SER A 356 8.82 17.40 -19.23
N GLY A 357 8.88 16.56 -18.18
CA GLY A 357 10.04 16.46 -17.30
C GLY A 357 10.21 17.68 -16.40
N GLN A 358 9.15 18.45 -16.13
CA GLN A 358 9.20 19.68 -15.37
C GLN A 358 8.56 19.54 -13.98
N TRP A 359 9.17 20.19 -13.00
CA TRP A 359 8.57 20.38 -11.69
C TRP A 359 7.63 21.58 -11.69
N ILE A 360 6.45 21.40 -11.10
CA ILE A 360 5.41 22.41 -11.02
C ILE A 360 5.00 22.56 -9.57
N THR A 361 5.02 23.80 -9.07
CA THR A 361 4.54 24.13 -7.72
C THR A 361 3.14 24.71 -7.80
N ILE A 362 2.28 24.40 -6.82
CA ILE A 362 0.89 24.86 -6.78
C ILE A 362 0.81 26.13 -5.93
N PRO A 363 0.51 27.29 -6.56
CA PRO A 363 0.42 28.57 -5.84
C PRO A 363 -0.65 28.54 -4.74
N GLY A 364 -0.37 29.22 -3.63
CA GLY A 364 -1.32 29.35 -2.50
C GLY A 364 -1.37 28.16 -1.55
N THR A 365 -0.54 27.12 -1.76
CA THR A 365 -0.53 25.93 -0.93
C THR A 365 0.66 25.87 0.06
N SER A 366 1.39 26.96 0.27
CA SER A 366 2.56 26.93 1.18
C SER A 366 2.16 26.71 2.62
N ALA A 367 2.48 25.55 3.17
CA ALA A 367 2.25 25.14 4.56
C ALA A 367 3.14 23.93 4.93
N CYS A 368 2.87 23.29 6.05
CA CYS A 368 3.41 21.95 6.33
C CYS A 368 2.39 20.90 5.88
N HIS A 369 2.74 20.14 4.85
CA HIS A 369 1.92 19.10 4.25
C HIS A 369 2.55 17.72 4.51
N ARG A 370 1.69 16.69 4.58
CA ARG A 370 2.15 15.32 4.81
C ARG A 370 1.51 14.33 3.81
N GLY A 371 0.59 13.50 4.26
CA GLY A 371 -0.09 12.54 3.42
C GLY A 371 -0.95 13.18 2.34
N MET A 372 -1.15 12.46 1.25
CA MET A 372 -1.98 12.90 0.14
C MET A 372 -2.54 11.71 -0.64
N ALA A 373 -3.70 11.92 -1.27
CA ALA A 373 -4.35 10.96 -2.15
C ALA A 373 -5.05 11.68 -3.30
N VAL A 374 -5.36 10.95 -4.35
CA VAL A 374 -6.14 11.44 -5.49
C VAL A 374 -7.49 10.73 -5.51
N ASP A 375 -8.58 11.47 -5.64
CA ASP A 375 -9.91 10.91 -5.77
C ASP A 375 -10.30 10.59 -7.22
N HIS A 376 -11.49 10.03 -7.40
CA HIS A 376 -11.99 9.62 -8.72
C HIS A 376 -12.34 10.81 -9.64
N ASP A 377 -12.54 12.00 -9.08
CA ASP A 377 -12.81 13.23 -9.84
C ASP A 377 -11.50 13.97 -10.21
N PHE A 378 -10.34 13.35 -9.92
CA PHE A 378 -8.99 13.88 -10.15
C PHE A 378 -8.60 15.03 -9.22
N HIS A 379 -9.22 15.12 -8.03
CA HIS A 379 -8.77 16.06 -7.02
C HIS A 379 -7.67 15.45 -6.16
N VAL A 380 -6.62 16.22 -5.91
CA VAL A 380 -5.53 15.88 -5.01
C VAL A 380 -5.83 16.45 -3.63
N TRP A 381 -6.01 15.57 -2.66
CA TRP A 381 -6.30 15.89 -1.27
C TRP A 381 -5.04 15.76 -0.43
N VAL A 382 -4.71 16.78 0.33
CA VAL A 382 -3.43 16.90 1.04
C VAL A 382 -3.65 17.25 2.51
N ALA A 383 -3.08 16.48 3.42
CA ALA A 383 -3.05 16.81 4.84
C ALA A 383 -2.22 18.08 5.09
N SER A 384 -2.79 19.08 5.76
CA SER A 384 -2.17 20.40 5.97
C SER A 384 -2.30 20.86 7.41
N ASN A 385 -1.21 21.42 7.97
CA ASN A 385 -1.22 22.08 9.27
C ASN A 385 -1.59 23.57 9.20
N GLY A 386 -1.72 24.13 8.02
CA GLY A 386 -2.03 25.54 7.87
C GLY A 386 -2.96 25.85 6.67
N PRO A 387 -4.29 25.88 6.87
CA PRO A 387 -5.03 25.53 8.10
C PRO A 387 -4.97 24.04 8.43
N CYS A 388 -5.22 23.69 9.70
CA CYS A 388 -5.26 22.30 10.11
C CYS A 388 -6.45 21.57 9.48
N GLY A 389 -6.18 20.58 8.60
CA GLY A 389 -7.19 19.86 7.84
C GLY A 389 -6.69 19.42 6.48
N LEU A 390 -7.44 19.74 5.43
CA LEU A 390 -7.15 19.33 4.06
C LEU A 390 -6.98 20.52 3.11
N VAL A 391 -6.06 20.38 2.18
CA VAL A 391 -5.98 21.19 0.96
C VAL A 391 -6.53 20.36 -0.19
N GLU A 392 -7.42 20.95 -0.99
CA GLU A 392 -8.01 20.38 -2.21
C GLU A 392 -7.45 21.08 -3.44
N ILE A 393 -6.93 20.32 -4.37
CA ILE A 393 -6.30 20.80 -5.61
C ILE A 393 -6.97 20.09 -6.79
N ASP A 394 -7.39 20.82 -7.80
CA ASP A 394 -7.74 20.25 -9.10
C ASP A 394 -6.46 19.73 -9.78
N GLY A 395 -6.32 18.42 -9.88
CA GLY A 395 -5.13 17.78 -10.41
C GLY A 395 -4.93 18.01 -11.92
N LYS A 396 -6.01 18.23 -12.67
CA LYS A 396 -5.96 18.49 -14.13
C LYS A 396 -5.48 19.89 -14.44
N THR A 397 -6.06 20.89 -13.76
CA THR A 397 -5.68 22.29 -13.95
C THR A 397 -4.48 22.69 -13.09
N ARG A 398 -4.11 21.88 -12.10
CA ARG A 398 -3.03 22.13 -11.12
C ARG A 398 -3.25 23.43 -10.36
N THR A 399 -4.49 23.65 -9.91
CA THR A 399 -4.90 24.85 -9.18
C THR A 399 -5.51 24.50 -7.83
N LEU A 400 -5.25 25.36 -6.83
CA LEU A 400 -5.88 25.27 -5.53
C LEU A 400 -7.39 25.48 -5.66
N VAL A 401 -8.19 24.51 -5.20
CA VAL A 401 -9.66 24.61 -5.14
C VAL A 401 -10.10 25.19 -3.81
N ALA A 402 -9.69 24.57 -2.70
CA ALA A 402 -10.10 24.96 -1.36
C ALA A 402 -9.07 24.56 -0.29
N GLN A 403 -9.22 25.17 0.88
CA GLN A 403 -8.56 24.77 2.12
C GLN A 403 -9.63 24.53 3.18
N HIS A 404 -9.75 23.29 3.63
CA HIS A 404 -10.79 22.84 4.54
C HIS A 404 -10.21 22.72 5.96
N GLN A 405 -10.59 23.64 6.83
CA GLN A 405 -10.24 23.56 8.25
C GLN A 405 -11.16 22.58 8.97
N LEU A 406 -10.58 21.63 9.71
CA LEU A 406 -11.32 20.60 10.43
C LEU A 406 -11.30 20.85 11.94
N ALA A 407 -12.45 20.63 12.59
CA ALA A 407 -12.54 20.64 14.05
C ALA A 407 -11.74 19.48 14.64
N GLN A 408 -11.18 19.66 15.85
CA GLN A 408 -10.35 18.67 16.56
C GLN A 408 -9.01 18.31 15.86
N CYS A 409 -8.72 18.92 14.72
CA CYS A 409 -7.47 18.70 13.99
C CYS A 409 -6.30 19.34 14.73
N SER A 410 -5.20 18.58 14.90
CA SER A 410 -3.95 19.00 15.55
C SER A 410 -2.75 18.81 14.63
N THR A 411 -2.51 17.57 14.23
CA THR A 411 -1.36 17.18 13.38
C THR A 411 -1.85 16.20 12.32
N PRO A 412 -2.44 16.70 11.23
CA PRO A 412 -2.97 15.84 10.16
C PRO A 412 -1.83 15.15 9.43
N ILE A 413 -1.91 13.82 9.32
CA ILE A 413 -0.83 12.99 8.81
C ILE A 413 -1.23 12.26 7.53
N GLY A 414 -2.23 11.38 7.60
CA GLY A 414 -2.56 10.45 6.53
C GLY A 414 -3.78 10.88 5.73
N VAL A 415 -3.73 10.70 4.41
CA VAL A 415 -4.89 10.85 3.54
C VAL A 415 -5.02 9.61 2.68
N SER A 416 -6.24 9.07 2.58
CA SER A 416 -6.59 7.98 1.66
C SER A 416 -7.99 8.18 1.10
N VAL A 417 -8.30 7.54 -0.02
CA VAL A 417 -9.64 7.50 -0.60
C VAL A 417 -10.17 6.08 -0.45
N ASP A 418 -11.37 5.91 0.11
CA ASP A 418 -11.97 4.58 0.21
C ASP A 418 -12.66 4.14 -1.08
N VAL A 419 -13.10 2.89 -1.13
CA VAL A 419 -13.71 2.31 -2.33
C VAL A 419 -15.06 2.93 -2.69
N ASP A 420 -15.69 3.63 -1.75
CA ASP A 420 -16.95 4.35 -1.94
C ASP A 420 -16.70 5.83 -2.35
N GLY A 421 -15.43 6.25 -2.45
CA GLY A 421 -15.02 7.59 -2.90
C GLY A 421 -14.93 8.65 -1.80
N TYR A 422 -15.04 8.26 -0.53
CA TYR A 422 -14.82 9.19 0.58
C TYR A 422 -13.33 9.40 0.83
N VAL A 423 -12.95 10.64 1.10
CA VAL A 423 -11.61 10.99 1.55
C VAL A 423 -11.51 10.79 3.06
N TRP A 424 -10.46 10.11 3.48
CA TRP A 424 -10.11 9.93 4.89
C TRP A 424 -8.92 10.78 5.25
N LEU A 425 -9.01 11.49 6.36
CA LEU A 425 -7.88 12.15 7.00
C LEU A 425 -7.63 11.48 8.36
N VAL A 426 -6.38 11.15 8.64
CA VAL A 426 -5.93 10.61 9.93
C VAL A 426 -4.99 11.60 10.59
N ASP A 427 -5.28 11.96 11.83
CA ASP A 427 -4.48 12.86 12.67
C ASP A 427 -3.55 12.06 13.60
N GLN A 428 -2.40 12.60 13.91
CA GLN A 428 -1.44 11.97 14.80
C GLN A 428 -2.00 11.75 16.20
N GLU A 429 -2.90 12.63 16.65
CA GLU A 429 -3.46 12.64 18.01
C GLU A 429 -4.71 11.77 18.16
N GLY A 430 -4.94 10.84 17.24
CA GLY A 430 -5.97 9.81 17.39
C GLY A 430 -7.35 10.17 16.85
N TRP A 431 -7.45 11.08 15.90
CA TRP A 431 -8.68 11.37 15.19
C TRP A 431 -8.61 10.89 13.73
N ALA A 432 -9.75 10.41 13.22
CA ALA A 432 -9.95 10.11 11.81
C ALA A 432 -11.27 10.73 11.33
N TRP A 433 -11.25 11.34 10.16
CA TRP A 433 -12.42 11.92 9.49
C TRP A 433 -12.70 11.18 8.20
N LYS A 434 -13.97 10.84 7.98
CA LYS A 434 -14.53 10.39 6.71
C LYS A 434 -15.27 11.55 6.07
N ILE A 435 -14.85 11.97 4.88
CA ILE A 435 -15.23 13.22 4.25
C ILE A 435 -15.85 12.94 2.90
N ASP A 436 -17.10 13.40 2.71
CA ASP A 436 -17.77 13.41 1.40
C ASP A 436 -17.14 14.53 0.56
N THR A 437 -16.50 14.17 -0.56
CA THR A 437 -15.85 15.14 -1.47
C THR A 437 -16.83 16.12 -2.09
N LYS A 438 -18.11 15.76 -2.18
CA LYS A 438 -19.19 16.62 -2.69
C LYS A 438 -19.82 17.52 -1.62
N ASN A 439 -19.60 17.20 -0.34
CA ASN A 439 -20.13 17.97 0.79
C ASN A 439 -19.22 17.82 2.02
N VAL A 440 -18.07 18.49 1.99
CA VAL A 440 -17.08 18.42 3.07
C VAL A 440 -17.66 18.79 4.45
N ALA A 441 -18.72 19.59 4.50
CA ALA A 441 -19.38 19.93 5.76
C ALA A 441 -20.14 18.75 6.41
N ALA A 442 -20.48 17.72 5.64
CA ALA A 442 -21.16 16.50 6.13
C ALA A 442 -20.17 15.40 6.56
N MET A 443 -18.96 15.77 6.98
CA MET A 443 -17.97 14.82 7.44
C MET A 443 -18.40 14.06 8.71
N GLN A 444 -17.95 12.82 8.81
CA GLN A 444 -18.03 12.01 10.01
C GLN A 444 -16.65 11.93 10.66
N MET A 445 -16.57 11.71 11.96
CA MET A 445 -15.31 11.59 12.67
C MET A 445 -15.38 10.52 13.74
N MET A 446 -14.23 9.89 14.02
CA MET A 446 -14.09 8.92 15.09
C MET A 446 -12.75 9.05 15.79
N GLN A 447 -12.68 8.57 17.02
CA GLN A 447 -11.41 8.39 17.72
C GLN A 447 -10.83 7.00 17.36
N VAL A 448 -9.54 6.98 17.06
CA VAL A 448 -8.74 5.78 16.88
C VAL A 448 -7.63 5.83 17.92
N PRO A 449 -7.58 4.91 18.90
CA PRO A 449 -6.58 4.96 19.96
C PRO A 449 -5.14 4.86 19.44
N GLY A 450 -4.22 5.57 20.10
CA GLY A 450 -2.81 5.60 19.79
C GLY A 450 -2.33 6.87 19.08
N SER A 451 -1.06 6.92 18.75
CA SER A 451 -0.46 7.99 17.95
C SER A 451 -0.18 7.47 16.54
N HIS A 452 -0.65 8.20 15.53
CA HIS A 452 -0.64 7.73 14.14
C HIS A 452 0.35 8.53 13.31
N TYR A 453 1.36 7.86 12.75
CA TYR A 453 2.32 8.47 11.84
C TYR A 453 2.27 7.78 10.48
N VAL A 454 1.10 7.84 9.84
CA VAL A 454 0.79 7.17 8.58
C VAL A 454 0.48 8.19 7.49
N TYR A 455 1.10 8.06 6.32
CA TYR A 455 0.79 8.85 5.11
C TYR A 455 1.11 8.08 3.84
N SER A 456 0.45 6.94 3.71
CA SER A 456 0.48 6.04 2.57
C SER A 456 -0.93 5.51 2.32
N ASP A 457 -1.09 4.57 1.41
CA ASP A 457 -2.40 4.00 1.13
C ASP A 457 -2.89 3.13 2.31
N MET A 458 -3.99 3.57 2.92
CA MET A 458 -4.63 2.89 4.04
C MET A 458 -5.89 2.12 3.63
N THR A 459 -6.36 2.24 2.39
CA THR A 459 -7.67 1.76 1.94
C THR A 459 -7.63 0.88 0.69
N GLY A 460 -6.58 0.95 -0.12
CA GLY A 460 -6.52 0.33 -1.45
C GLY A 460 -7.34 1.07 -2.53
N GLY A 461 -8.04 2.14 -2.16
CA GLY A 461 -8.88 2.91 -3.08
C GLY A 461 -8.07 3.65 -4.15
N GLN A 462 -6.88 4.11 -3.80
CA GLN A 462 -5.97 4.79 -4.74
C GLN A 462 -5.52 3.86 -5.88
N LEU A 463 -5.27 2.59 -5.61
CA LEU A 463 -4.88 1.63 -6.64
C LEU A 463 -5.95 1.50 -7.72
N LYS A 464 -7.23 1.55 -7.36
CA LYS A 464 -8.34 1.53 -8.33
C LYS A 464 -8.37 2.76 -9.23
N SER A 465 -7.93 3.91 -8.73
CA SER A 465 -7.85 5.15 -9.53
C SER A 465 -6.76 5.09 -10.60
N VAL A 466 -5.64 4.40 -10.31
CA VAL A 466 -4.48 4.33 -11.23
C VAL A 466 -4.41 3.04 -12.04
N SER A 467 -5.06 1.95 -11.60
CA SER A 467 -5.05 0.65 -12.29
C SER A 467 -6.46 0.03 -12.31
N PRO A 468 -7.41 0.64 -13.04
CA PRO A 468 -8.74 0.07 -13.18
C PRO A 468 -8.68 -1.26 -13.94
N PRO A 469 -9.62 -2.19 -13.71
CA PRO A 469 -9.78 -3.36 -14.56
C PRO A 469 -9.98 -2.96 -16.02
N PRO A 470 -9.54 -3.77 -17.01
CA PRO A 470 -9.88 -3.56 -18.41
C PRO A 470 -11.41 -3.53 -18.60
N ALA A 471 -11.87 -2.63 -19.47
CA ALA A 471 -13.30 -2.46 -19.78
C ALA A 471 -13.84 -3.62 -20.62
#